data_35a0cad6a8d50510728be01717386f7c
#
_entry.id   35a0cad6a8d50510728be01717386f7c
#
_cell.length_a   1.000
_cell.length_b   1.000
_cell.length_c   1.000
_cell.angle_alpha   90.00
_cell.angle_beta   90.00
_cell.angle_gamma   90.00
#
_symmetry.space_group_name_H-M   'P 1'
#
loop_
_entity.id
_entity.type
_entity.pdbx_description
1 polymer ?
#
loop_
_entity_poly.entity_id
_entity_poly.type
_entity_poly.pdbx_seq_one_letter_code
_entity_poly.pdbx_strand_id
1 'polypeptide(L)'
;MDKHFDVSTGSSSLTMCHGEESKRMGCVIVAILIGCEVGFWLLLGLGLASRYLWNRRRLSTALLICVPLLDVILLAAAVIDMRGGATADLRHGLAAAYLAYSIVFGHRTIRWADAKFRHRFADGPPPWKPPAGGMSRARYEWGVWLRIVLAYAIACALLLGLVWLVNEPSRTGALINFMYDMLKVPLITLLWPLSYTLWPRKVGSTGA
;
A
#
# COMPACT_ATOMS: atom_id res chain seq x y z
N MET A 1 -10.06 66.44 -26.95
CA MET A 1 -11.22 65.55 -27.18
C MET A 1 -10.60 64.12 -27.23
N ASP A 2 -10.13 63.68 -26.03
CA ASP A 2 -9.41 62.40 -25.85
C ASP A 2 -10.38 61.33 -25.41
N LYS A 3 -10.50 60.29 -26.25
CA LYS A 3 -11.22 59.08 -25.87
C LYS A 3 -10.20 58.12 -25.22
N HIS A 4 -10.18 58.09 -23.89
CA HIS A 4 -9.56 57.03 -23.10
C HIS A 4 -10.37 55.76 -23.31
N PHE A 5 -9.79 54.77 -24.02
CA PHE A 5 -10.36 53.44 -24.18
C PHE A 5 -9.89 52.59 -23.01
N ASP A 6 -10.81 52.29 -22.10
CA ASP A 6 -10.55 51.51 -20.89
C ASP A 6 -10.46 50.01 -21.24
N VAL A 7 -9.25 49.45 -21.27
CA VAL A 7 -8.95 48.02 -21.57
C VAL A 7 -8.95 47.15 -20.29
N SER A 8 -9.51 47.68 -19.20
CA SER A 8 -9.38 47.02 -17.87
C SER A 8 -10.41 45.94 -17.56
N THR A 9 -11.45 45.72 -18.38
CA THR A 9 -12.57 44.82 -18.02
C THR A 9 -12.43 43.37 -18.51
N GLY A 10 -11.45 43.08 -19.34
CA GLY A 10 -11.28 41.72 -19.91
C GLY A 10 -10.43 40.74 -19.07
N SER A 11 -9.61 41.24 -18.16
CA SER A 11 -8.67 40.44 -17.41
C SER A 11 -9.27 39.77 -16.16
N SER A 12 -10.28 40.41 -15.56
CA SER A 12 -10.88 39.92 -14.31
C SER A 12 -11.83 38.74 -14.49
N SER A 13 -12.49 38.63 -15.63
CA SER A 13 -13.43 37.54 -15.92
C SER A 13 -12.72 36.25 -16.30
N LEU A 14 -11.57 36.29 -16.97
CA LEU A 14 -10.77 35.11 -17.32
C LEU A 14 -10.08 34.47 -16.09
N THR A 15 -9.63 35.31 -15.14
CA THR A 15 -9.05 34.81 -13.87
C THR A 15 -10.11 34.20 -12.95
N MET A 16 -11.35 34.69 -12.97
CA MET A 16 -12.44 34.09 -12.18
C MET A 16 -12.86 32.70 -12.69
N CYS A 17 -12.94 32.49 -14.01
CA CYS A 17 -13.29 31.22 -14.59
C CYS A 17 -12.21 30.16 -14.34
N HIS A 18 -10.94 30.52 -14.36
CA HIS A 18 -9.84 29.61 -14.12
C HIS A 18 -9.76 29.11 -12.65
N GLY A 19 -10.18 29.98 -11.71
CA GLY A 19 -10.25 29.62 -10.29
C GLY A 19 -11.38 28.65 -9.94
N GLU A 20 -12.51 28.70 -10.65
CA GLU A 20 -13.62 27.76 -10.42
C GLU A 20 -13.38 26.37 -11.03
N GLU A 21 -12.76 26.28 -12.19
CA GLU A 21 -12.36 25.00 -12.79
C GLU A 21 -11.31 24.27 -11.93
N SER A 22 -10.32 24.99 -11.41
CA SER A 22 -9.32 24.44 -10.51
C SER A 22 -9.94 23.94 -9.19
N LYS A 23 -10.91 24.66 -8.63
CA LYS A 23 -11.65 24.24 -7.44
C LYS A 23 -12.55 23.04 -7.71
N ARG A 24 -13.21 22.98 -8.86
CA ARG A 24 -14.03 21.82 -9.25
C ARG A 24 -13.18 20.58 -9.46
N MET A 25 -12.02 20.71 -10.11
CA MET A 25 -11.08 19.61 -10.33
C MET A 25 -10.54 19.08 -9.00
N GLY A 26 -10.16 19.96 -8.07
CA GLY A 26 -9.74 19.58 -6.72
C GLY A 26 -10.85 18.87 -5.94
N CYS A 27 -12.10 19.33 -6.05
CA CYS A 27 -13.24 18.69 -5.38
C CYS A 27 -13.55 17.32 -5.93
N VAL A 28 -13.43 17.08 -7.25
CA VAL A 28 -13.61 15.79 -7.90
C VAL A 28 -12.51 14.82 -7.48
N ILE A 29 -11.26 15.27 -7.43
CA ILE A 29 -10.12 14.45 -6.99
C ILE A 29 -10.29 14.01 -5.53
N VAL A 30 -10.69 14.94 -4.65
CA VAL A 30 -10.95 14.62 -3.24
C VAL A 30 -12.13 13.64 -3.10
N ALA A 31 -13.20 13.81 -3.88
CA ALA A 31 -14.34 12.89 -3.88
C ALA A 31 -13.95 11.48 -4.36
N ILE A 32 -13.12 11.38 -5.39
CA ILE A 32 -12.59 10.10 -5.88
C ILE A 32 -11.71 9.46 -4.80
N LEU A 33 -10.85 10.23 -4.14
CA LEU A 33 -9.97 9.74 -3.09
C LEU A 33 -10.77 9.17 -1.92
N ILE A 34 -11.76 9.92 -1.41
CA ILE A 34 -12.65 9.47 -0.34
C ILE A 34 -13.47 8.24 -0.79
N GLY A 35 -13.99 8.26 -2.02
CA GLY A 35 -14.73 7.13 -2.59
C GLY A 35 -13.89 5.86 -2.68
N CYS A 36 -12.62 5.97 -3.07
CA CYS A 36 -11.68 4.85 -3.10
C CYS A 36 -11.34 4.34 -1.69
N GLU A 37 -11.15 5.23 -0.72
CA GLU A 37 -10.86 4.86 0.66
C GLU A 37 -12.03 4.13 1.31
N VAL A 38 -13.25 4.64 1.15
CA VAL A 38 -14.48 3.97 1.59
C VAL A 38 -14.69 2.65 0.84
N GLY A 39 -14.47 2.65 -0.50
CA GLY A 39 -14.55 1.46 -1.34
C GLY A 39 -13.56 0.36 -0.91
N PHE A 40 -12.34 0.73 -0.54
CA PHE A 40 -11.34 -0.16 0.01
C PHE A 40 -11.85 -0.89 1.26
N TRP A 41 -12.36 -0.14 2.25
CA TRP A 41 -12.87 -0.72 3.49
C TRP A 41 -14.12 -1.58 3.26
N LEU A 42 -15.00 -1.16 2.35
CA LEU A 42 -16.17 -1.95 1.96
C LEU A 42 -15.79 -3.25 1.27
N LEU A 43 -14.86 -3.22 0.31
CA LEU A 43 -14.38 -4.41 -0.38
C LEU A 43 -13.66 -5.37 0.56
N LEU A 44 -12.83 -4.85 1.46
CA LEU A 44 -12.17 -5.64 2.50
C LEU A 44 -13.19 -6.30 3.42
N GLY A 45 -14.15 -5.52 3.94
CA GLY A 45 -15.21 -6.02 4.83
C GLY A 45 -16.11 -7.04 4.14
N LEU A 46 -16.59 -6.76 2.92
CA LEU A 46 -17.41 -7.67 2.13
C LEU A 46 -16.62 -8.92 1.71
N GLY A 47 -15.34 -8.79 1.37
CA GLY A 47 -14.45 -9.90 1.07
C GLY A 47 -14.31 -10.86 2.24
N LEU A 48 -14.10 -10.33 3.44
CA LEU A 48 -14.07 -11.11 4.67
C LEU A 48 -15.45 -11.67 5.03
N ALA A 49 -16.51 -10.87 4.96
CA ALA A 49 -17.88 -11.30 5.25
C ALA A 49 -18.33 -12.41 4.29
N SER A 50 -18.08 -12.29 2.99
CA SER A 50 -18.44 -13.32 2.00
C SER A 50 -17.72 -14.64 2.25
N ARG A 51 -16.53 -14.58 2.83
CA ARG A 51 -15.73 -15.75 3.17
C ARG A 51 -16.22 -16.44 4.43
N TYR A 52 -16.61 -15.66 5.44
CA TYR A 52 -16.92 -16.16 6.78
C TYR A 52 -18.42 -16.33 7.05
N LEU A 53 -19.28 -15.47 6.49
CA LEU A 53 -20.72 -15.59 6.65
C LEU A 53 -21.37 -16.45 5.55
N TRP A 54 -20.94 -16.26 4.29
CA TRP A 54 -21.56 -16.94 3.15
C TRP A 54 -20.77 -18.12 2.61
N ASN A 55 -19.60 -18.44 3.18
CA ASN A 55 -18.70 -19.55 2.80
C ASN A 55 -18.38 -19.61 1.30
N ARG A 56 -18.51 -18.48 0.58
CA ARG A 56 -18.23 -18.37 -0.87
C ARG A 56 -16.79 -17.95 -1.09
N ARG A 57 -15.86 -18.91 -1.03
CA ARG A 57 -14.41 -18.68 -1.17
C ARG A 57 -14.03 -17.98 -2.48
N ARG A 58 -14.67 -18.31 -3.61
CA ARG A 58 -14.38 -17.69 -4.92
C ARG A 58 -14.72 -16.20 -4.92
N LEU A 59 -15.90 -15.84 -4.41
CA LEU A 59 -16.34 -14.44 -4.33
C LEU A 59 -15.44 -13.63 -3.40
N SER A 60 -15.10 -14.18 -2.25
CA SER A 60 -14.16 -13.54 -1.31
C SER A 60 -12.79 -13.31 -1.95
N THR A 61 -12.23 -14.30 -2.65
CA THR A 61 -10.94 -14.16 -3.32
C THR A 61 -10.99 -13.10 -4.41
N ALA A 62 -12.07 -13.04 -5.20
CA ALA A 62 -12.25 -11.99 -6.21
C ALA A 62 -12.31 -10.60 -5.58
N LEU A 63 -13.10 -10.42 -4.51
CA LEU A 63 -13.19 -9.14 -3.78
C LEU A 63 -11.84 -8.71 -3.18
N LEU A 64 -11.09 -9.65 -2.61
CA LEU A 64 -9.76 -9.36 -2.05
C LEU A 64 -8.71 -9.04 -3.13
N ILE A 65 -8.85 -9.56 -4.35
CA ILE A 65 -8.00 -9.19 -5.50
C ILE A 65 -8.38 -7.80 -6.03
N CYS A 66 -9.64 -7.40 -5.93
CA CYS A 66 -10.07 -6.04 -6.31
C CYS A 66 -9.39 -4.96 -5.46
N VAL A 67 -9.00 -5.27 -4.22
CA VAL A 67 -8.33 -4.30 -3.33
C VAL A 67 -7.00 -3.83 -3.93
N PRO A 68 -6.00 -4.68 -4.24
CA PRO A 68 -4.76 -4.22 -4.85
C PRO A 68 -4.96 -3.64 -6.26
N LEU A 69 -6.04 -4.02 -6.97
CA LEU A 69 -6.38 -3.42 -8.25
C LEU A 69 -6.80 -1.95 -8.09
N LEU A 70 -7.55 -1.61 -7.04
CA LEU A 70 -7.87 -0.22 -6.69
C LEU A 70 -6.59 0.59 -6.40
N ASP A 71 -5.62 0.01 -5.69
CA ASP A 71 -4.35 0.68 -5.41
C ASP A 71 -3.58 0.99 -6.71
N VAL A 72 -3.61 0.10 -7.69
CA VAL A 72 -3.01 0.34 -9.02
C VAL A 72 -3.74 1.48 -9.74
N ILE A 73 -5.07 1.53 -9.69
CA ILE A 73 -5.86 2.60 -10.28
C ILE A 73 -5.55 3.94 -9.60
N LEU A 74 -5.44 3.95 -8.27
CA LEU A 74 -5.06 5.15 -7.50
C LEU A 74 -3.66 5.64 -7.86
N LEU A 75 -2.69 4.73 -8.01
CA LEU A 75 -1.34 5.08 -8.45
C LEU A 75 -1.33 5.65 -9.87
N ALA A 76 -2.12 5.08 -10.79
CA ALA A 76 -2.26 5.60 -12.15
C ALA A 76 -2.90 7.00 -12.15
N ALA A 77 -3.95 7.22 -11.37
CA ALA A 77 -4.58 8.53 -11.21
C ALA A 77 -3.60 9.55 -10.62
N ALA A 78 -2.78 9.15 -9.66
CA ALA A 78 -1.73 9.98 -9.07
C ALA A 78 -0.70 10.46 -10.10
N VAL A 79 -0.30 9.60 -11.06
CA VAL A 79 0.61 10.01 -12.15
C VAL A 79 -0.03 11.10 -13.00
N ILE A 80 -1.31 10.95 -13.34
CA ILE A 80 -2.03 11.94 -14.15
C ILE A 80 -2.11 13.28 -13.41
N ASP A 81 -2.43 13.23 -12.13
CA ASP A 81 -2.54 14.42 -11.27
C ASP A 81 -1.19 15.14 -11.10
N MET A 82 -0.11 14.39 -10.84
CA MET A 82 1.25 14.94 -10.75
C MET A 82 1.73 15.55 -12.08
N ARG A 83 1.35 14.96 -13.22
CA ARG A 83 1.61 15.56 -14.53
C ARG A 83 0.82 16.85 -14.74
N GLY A 84 -0.38 16.94 -14.16
CA GLY A 84 -1.23 18.14 -14.16
C GLY A 84 -0.73 19.26 -13.24
N GLY A 85 0.31 19.05 -12.44
CA GLY A 85 0.92 20.07 -11.57
C GLY A 85 0.87 19.78 -10.08
N ALA A 86 0.22 18.71 -9.64
CA ALA A 86 0.22 18.30 -8.24
C ALA A 86 1.59 17.81 -7.78
N THR A 87 1.88 17.97 -6.49
CA THR A 87 3.08 17.45 -5.85
C THR A 87 2.79 16.07 -5.26
N ALA A 88 3.78 15.17 -5.31
CA ALA A 88 3.70 13.88 -4.65
C ALA A 88 3.55 14.06 -3.13
N ASP A 89 2.69 13.24 -2.52
CA ASP A 89 2.41 13.22 -1.10
C ASP A 89 2.74 11.83 -0.51
N LEU A 90 2.83 11.76 0.81
CA LEU A 90 3.02 10.53 1.59
C LEU A 90 2.05 9.41 1.19
N ARG A 91 0.83 9.76 0.81
CA ARG A 91 -0.22 8.81 0.39
C ARG A 91 0.20 7.96 -0.81
N HIS A 92 0.88 8.55 -1.79
CA HIS A 92 1.38 7.85 -2.97
C HIS A 92 2.48 6.83 -2.60
N GLY A 93 3.35 7.20 -1.64
CA GLY A 93 4.33 6.30 -1.07
C GLY A 93 3.69 5.11 -0.35
N LEU A 94 2.69 5.38 0.48
CA LEU A 94 1.94 4.34 1.21
C LEU A 94 1.18 3.40 0.28
N ALA A 95 0.56 3.91 -0.79
CA ALA A 95 -0.13 3.07 -1.78
C ALA A 95 0.83 2.10 -2.47
N ALA A 96 2.01 2.58 -2.89
CA ALA A 96 3.05 1.72 -3.47
C ALA A 96 3.57 0.67 -2.47
N ALA A 97 3.79 1.06 -1.21
CA ALA A 97 4.21 0.15 -0.15
C ALA A 97 3.15 -0.92 0.14
N TYR A 98 1.88 -0.51 0.19
CA TYR A 98 0.75 -1.42 0.43
C TYR A 98 0.59 -2.42 -0.73
N LEU A 99 0.70 -1.95 -1.97
CA LEU A 99 0.65 -2.81 -3.16
C LEU A 99 1.79 -3.84 -3.13
N ALA A 100 3.01 -3.41 -2.84
CA ALA A 100 4.17 -4.30 -2.71
C ALA A 100 3.98 -5.34 -1.58
N TYR A 101 3.45 -4.92 -0.43
CA TYR A 101 3.10 -5.82 0.66
C TYR A 101 2.04 -6.84 0.22
N SER A 102 0.99 -6.40 -0.47
CA SER A 102 -0.09 -7.26 -0.96
C SER A 102 0.40 -8.33 -1.94
N ILE A 103 1.33 -7.98 -2.82
CA ILE A 103 1.95 -8.92 -3.77
C ILE A 103 2.74 -9.99 -3.04
N VAL A 104 3.59 -9.60 -2.08
CA VAL A 104 4.53 -10.52 -1.42
C VAL A 104 3.88 -11.31 -0.29
N PHE A 105 3.04 -10.66 0.52
CA PHE A 105 2.47 -11.24 1.74
C PHE A 105 0.98 -11.58 1.63
N GLY A 106 0.24 -11.04 0.67
CA GLY A 106 -1.21 -11.14 0.60
C GLY A 106 -1.71 -12.57 0.70
N HIS A 107 -1.18 -13.48 -0.11
CA HIS A 107 -1.59 -14.90 -0.08
C HIS A 107 -1.30 -15.58 1.27
N ARG A 108 -0.17 -15.26 1.89
CA ARG A 108 0.22 -15.80 3.20
C ARG A 108 -0.68 -15.26 4.31
N THR A 109 -0.98 -13.97 4.27
CA THR A 109 -1.86 -13.30 5.23
C THR A 109 -3.27 -13.87 5.16
N ILE A 110 -3.80 -14.10 3.95
CA ILE A 110 -5.11 -14.72 3.74
C ILE A 110 -5.14 -16.15 4.30
N ARG A 111 -4.13 -16.96 4.01
CA ARG A 111 -4.03 -18.33 4.54
C ARG A 111 -3.96 -18.37 6.07
N TRP A 112 -3.18 -17.46 6.65
CA TRP A 112 -3.06 -17.36 8.10
C TRP A 112 -4.39 -16.93 8.74
N ALA A 113 -5.05 -15.91 8.17
CA ALA A 113 -6.36 -15.46 8.63
C ALA A 113 -7.39 -16.57 8.56
N ASP A 114 -7.43 -17.35 7.45
CA ASP A 114 -8.30 -18.50 7.31
C ASP A 114 -8.07 -19.59 8.35
N ALA A 115 -6.80 -19.93 8.59
CA ALA A 115 -6.45 -20.95 9.56
C ALA A 115 -6.86 -20.52 10.96
N LYS A 116 -6.63 -19.24 11.30
CA LYS A 116 -7.00 -18.66 12.59
C LYS A 116 -8.52 -18.60 12.79
N PHE A 117 -9.25 -18.24 11.73
CA PHE A 117 -10.71 -18.18 11.78
C PHE A 117 -11.32 -19.57 11.91
N ARG A 118 -10.87 -20.57 11.11
CA ARG A 118 -11.34 -21.95 11.22
C ARG A 118 -11.11 -22.54 12.61
N HIS A 119 -9.95 -22.25 13.19
CA HIS A 119 -9.66 -22.69 14.56
C HIS A 119 -10.58 -22.08 15.59
N ARG A 120 -10.98 -20.79 15.41
CA ARG A 120 -11.79 -20.09 16.39
C ARG A 120 -13.31 -20.34 16.29
N PHE A 121 -13.80 -20.59 15.07
CA PHE A 121 -15.25 -20.62 14.79
C PHE A 121 -15.76 -21.92 14.15
N ALA A 122 -14.88 -22.83 13.78
CA ALA A 122 -15.24 -24.05 13.05
C ALA A 122 -14.47 -25.29 13.55
N ASP A 123 -14.00 -25.32 14.79
CA ASP A 123 -13.25 -26.43 15.43
C ASP A 123 -12.13 -27.01 14.54
N GLY A 124 -11.53 -26.15 13.70
CA GLY A 124 -10.44 -26.51 12.84
C GLY A 124 -9.11 -26.72 13.59
N PRO A 125 -8.13 -27.37 12.99
CA PRO A 125 -6.82 -27.56 13.59
C PRO A 125 -6.14 -26.22 13.91
N PRO A 126 -5.31 -26.14 14.95
CA PRO A 126 -4.62 -24.92 15.33
C PRO A 126 -3.78 -24.39 14.17
N PRO A 127 -3.70 -23.07 13.98
CA PRO A 127 -2.89 -22.49 12.92
C PRO A 127 -1.43 -22.89 13.09
N TRP A 128 -0.76 -23.14 11.97
CA TRP A 128 0.65 -23.51 11.95
C TRP A 128 1.49 -22.51 12.76
N LYS A 129 2.31 -23.03 13.65
CA LYS A 129 3.24 -22.22 14.46
C LYS A 129 4.67 -22.41 13.89
N PRO A 130 5.45 -21.30 13.82
CA PRO A 130 6.85 -21.43 13.43
C PRO A 130 7.65 -22.27 14.43
N PRO A 131 8.76 -22.91 14.01
CA PRO A 131 9.61 -23.72 14.88
C PRO A 131 9.99 -22.99 16.18
N ALA A 132 10.02 -23.70 17.30
CA ALA A 132 10.25 -23.10 18.62
C ALA A 132 11.67 -22.55 18.81
N GLY A 133 12.67 -23.13 18.10
CA GLY A 133 14.06 -22.70 18.23
C GLY A 133 15.00 -23.44 17.26
N GLY A 134 16.30 -23.27 17.47
CA GLY A 134 17.36 -23.90 16.67
C GLY A 134 17.51 -23.31 15.26
N MET A 135 18.29 -23.99 14.42
CA MET A 135 18.59 -23.56 13.06
C MET A 135 17.34 -23.51 12.16
N SER A 136 16.33 -24.32 12.43
CA SER A 136 15.04 -24.30 11.71
C SER A 136 14.30 -22.98 11.92
N ARG A 137 14.36 -22.41 13.13
CA ARG A 137 13.80 -21.09 13.43
C ARG A 137 14.58 -20.00 12.71
N ALA A 138 15.91 -20.04 12.76
CA ALA A 138 16.74 -19.06 12.06
C ALA A 138 16.44 -19.04 10.55
N ARG A 139 16.38 -20.20 9.89
CA ARG A 139 16.01 -20.31 8.47
C ARG A 139 14.62 -19.72 8.16
N TYR A 140 13.67 -19.95 9.04
CA TYR A 140 12.33 -19.37 8.89
C TYR A 140 12.37 -17.85 8.96
N GLU A 141 13.07 -17.27 9.94
CA GLU A 141 13.20 -15.82 10.11
C GLU A 141 13.94 -15.17 8.94
N TRP A 142 15.02 -15.80 8.43
CA TRP A 142 15.68 -15.36 7.21
C TRP A 142 14.73 -15.37 6.00
N GLY A 143 13.90 -16.40 5.87
CA GLY A 143 12.89 -16.46 4.82
C GLY A 143 11.81 -15.37 4.94
N VAL A 144 11.45 -14.96 6.14
CA VAL A 144 10.53 -13.82 6.37
C VAL A 144 11.22 -12.51 6.03
N TRP A 145 12.44 -12.32 6.49
CA TRP A 145 13.23 -11.12 6.21
C TRP A 145 13.48 -10.92 4.71
N LEU A 146 13.86 -11.95 3.98
CA LEU A 146 14.01 -11.88 2.52
C LEU A 146 12.72 -11.44 1.81
N ARG A 147 11.55 -11.85 2.29
CA ARG A 147 10.28 -11.35 1.75
C ARG A 147 10.03 -9.88 2.06
N ILE A 148 10.46 -9.40 3.23
CA ILE A 148 10.40 -7.97 3.58
C ILE A 148 11.30 -7.17 2.64
N VAL A 149 12.53 -7.64 2.40
CA VAL A 149 13.44 -7.01 1.44
C VAL A 149 12.86 -7.04 0.03
N LEU A 150 12.24 -8.13 -0.39
CA LEU A 150 11.58 -8.23 -1.70
C LEU A 150 10.41 -7.25 -1.81
N ALA A 151 9.57 -7.13 -0.78
CA ALA A 151 8.48 -6.17 -0.75
C ALA A 151 9.01 -4.73 -0.83
N TYR A 152 10.06 -4.42 -0.09
CA TYR A 152 10.75 -3.13 -0.17
C TYR A 152 11.29 -2.86 -1.59
N ALA A 153 11.95 -3.83 -2.21
CA ALA A 153 12.47 -3.71 -3.58
C ALA A 153 11.36 -3.44 -4.60
N ILE A 154 10.21 -4.14 -4.48
CA ILE A 154 9.05 -3.91 -5.34
C ILE A 154 8.46 -2.50 -5.10
N ALA A 155 8.33 -2.07 -3.85
CA ALA A 155 7.86 -0.72 -3.52
C ALA A 155 8.79 0.34 -4.13
N CYS A 156 10.11 0.20 -4.00
CA CYS A 156 11.09 1.09 -4.61
C CYS A 156 10.98 1.09 -6.14
N ALA A 157 10.82 -0.08 -6.77
CA ALA A 157 10.64 -0.18 -8.21
C ALA A 157 9.38 0.56 -8.69
N LEU A 158 8.26 0.44 -7.97
CA LEU A 158 7.03 1.17 -8.25
C LEU A 158 7.21 2.68 -8.10
N LEU A 159 7.85 3.13 -7.01
CA LEU A 159 8.10 4.54 -6.76
C LEU A 159 9.09 5.15 -7.77
N LEU A 160 10.14 4.43 -8.14
CA LEU A 160 11.06 4.86 -9.19
C LEU A 160 10.37 4.91 -10.55
N GLY A 161 9.48 3.95 -10.83
CA GLY A 161 8.63 4.00 -12.02
C GLY A 161 7.73 5.25 -12.04
N LEU A 162 7.14 5.63 -10.91
CA LEU A 162 6.36 6.88 -10.76
C LEU A 162 7.24 8.11 -11.00
N VAL A 163 8.42 8.17 -10.38
CA VAL A 163 9.39 9.27 -10.57
C VAL A 163 9.78 9.40 -12.04
N TRP A 164 10.06 8.29 -12.69
CA TRP A 164 10.42 8.26 -14.11
C TRP A 164 9.26 8.69 -15.02
N LEU A 165 8.04 8.26 -14.74
CA LEU A 165 6.84 8.63 -15.49
C LEU A 165 6.48 10.11 -15.36
N VAL A 166 6.66 10.69 -14.18
CA VAL A 166 6.38 12.11 -13.93
C VAL A 166 7.49 12.99 -14.50
N ASN A 167 8.74 12.54 -14.40
CA ASN A 167 9.96 13.19 -14.89
C ASN A 167 10.15 14.66 -14.42
N GLU A 168 9.68 14.97 -13.20
CA GLU A 168 9.75 16.30 -12.57
C GLU A 168 10.29 16.17 -11.15
N PRO A 169 11.60 16.40 -10.92
CA PRO A 169 12.23 16.23 -9.60
C PRO A 169 11.62 17.10 -8.50
N SER A 170 11.16 18.30 -8.86
CA SER A 170 10.52 19.25 -7.93
C SER A 170 9.22 18.71 -7.31
N ARG A 171 8.53 17.79 -8.01
CA ARG A 171 7.25 17.21 -7.60
C ARG A 171 7.38 15.83 -6.96
N THR A 172 8.47 15.12 -7.22
CA THR A 172 8.66 13.73 -6.82
C THR A 172 9.60 13.55 -5.61
N GLY A 173 10.14 14.64 -5.06
CA GLY A 173 11.05 14.60 -3.92
C GLY A 173 10.50 13.86 -2.70
N ALA A 174 9.19 13.98 -2.42
CA ALA A 174 8.53 13.26 -1.34
C ALA A 174 8.57 11.73 -1.50
N LEU A 175 8.50 11.21 -2.73
CA LEU A 175 8.60 9.78 -3.01
C LEU A 175 10.00 9.24 -2.71
N ILE A 176 11.02 10.00 -3.07
CA ILE A 176 12.42 9.64 -2.80
C ILE A 176 12.68 9.63 -1.29
N ASN A 177 12.24 10.65 -0.56
CA ASN A 177 12.34 10.69 0.89
C ASN A 177 11.61 9.51 1.54
N PHE A 178 10.42 9.16 1.06
CA PHE A 178 9.67 8.01 1.53
C PHE A 178 10.44 6.68 1.32
N MET A 179 11.14 6.52 0.20
CA MET A 179 11.99 5.33 -0.02
C MET A 179 13.09 5.21 1.02
N TYR A 180 13.76 6.34 1.35
CA TYR A 180 14.78 6.35 2.41
C TYR A 180 14.19 6.05 3.79
N ASP A 181 13.02 6.58 4.10
CA ASP A 181 12.34 6.28 5.37
C ASP A 181 11.91 4.81 5.45
N MET A 182 11.42 4.25 4.36
CA MET A 182 11.05 2.83 4.29
C MET A 182 12.25 1.88 4.42
N LEU A 183 13.46 2.30 4.06
CA LEU A 183 14.68 1.50 4.22
C LEU A 183 14.93 1.09 5.69
N LYS A 184 14.44 1.87 6.64
CA LYS A 184 14.51 1.55 8.07
C LYS A 184 13.81 0.23 8.40
N VAL A 185 12.75 -0.13 7.68
CA VAL A 185 11.97 -1.36 7.92
C VAL A 185 12.82 -2.63 7.74
N PRO A 186 13.43 -2.89 6.56
CA PRO A 186 14.30 -4.06 6.39
C PRO A 186 15.54 -4.01 7.30
N LEU A 187 16.07 -2.84 7.63
CA LEU A 187 17.22 -2.71 8.54
C LEU A 187 16.86 -3.09 9.98
N ILE A 188 15.75 -2.59 10.51
CA ILE A 188 15.31 -2.92 11.87
C ILE A 188 14.88 -4.40 11.95
N THR A 189 14.18 -4.90 10.95
CA THR A 189 13.71 -6.29 10.94
C THR A 189 14.86 -7.29 10.76
N LEU A 190 16.04 -6.87 10.28
CA LEU A 190 17.25 -7.69 10.20
C LEU A 190 17.73 -8.17 11.57
N LEU A 191 17.46 -7.40 12.63
CA LEU A 191 17.83 -7.79 14.00
C LEU A 191 17.20 -9.13 14.42
N TRP A 192 16.02 -9.46 13.87
CA TRP A 192 15.31 -10.70 14.20
C TRP A 192 16.06 -11.96 13.73
N PRO A 193 16.34 -12.17 12.43
CA PRO A 193 17.07 -13.34 11.97
C PRO A 193 18.51 -13.39 12.52
N LEU A 194 19.16 -12.23 12.72
CA LEU A 194 20.48 -12.17 13.34
C LEU A 194 20.45 -12.66 14.78
N SER A 195 19.46 -12.24 15.58
CA SER A 195 19.31 -12.69 16.97
C SER A 195 19.17 -14.22 17.07
N TYR A 196 18.37 -14.84 16.19
CA TYR A 196 18.21 -16.31 16.18
C TYR A 196 19.42 -17.05 15.62
N THR A 197 20.25 -16.39 14.83
CA THR A 197 21.50 -16.99 14.30
C THR A 197 22.62 -16.92 15.34
N LEU A 198 22.74 -15.78 16.05
CA LEU A 198 23.79 -15.56 17.06
C LEU A 198 23.47 -16.25 18.40
N TRP A 199 22.19 -16.31 18.79
CA TRP A 199 21.72 -16.95 20.01
C TRP A 199 20.65 -18.01 19.69
N PRO A 200 21.05 -19.19 19.19
CA PRO A 200 20.10 -20.26 18.93
C PRO A 200 19.53 -20.76 20.26
N ARG A 201 18.25 -20.46 20.52
CA ARG A 201 17.56 -20.99 21.71
C ARG A 201 17.51 -22.50 21.61
N LYS A 202 18.07 -23.18 22.62
CA LYS A 202 17.96 -24.64 22.75
C LYS A 202 16.48 -25.00 22.85
N VAL A 203 15.99 -25.84 21.95
CA VAL A 203 14.68 -26.48 22.10
C VAL A 203 14.82 -27.39 23.33
N GLY A 204 14.17 -27.03 24.43
CA GLY A 204 14.07 -27.93 25.57
C GLY A 204 13.49 -29.24 25.07
N SER A 205 14.20 -30.36 25.21
CA SER A 205 13.65 -31.68 25.05
C SER A 205 12.58 -31.85 26.12
N THR A 206 11.33 -31.53 25.75
CA THR A 206 10.19 -31.95 26.58
C THR A 206 10.18 -33.46 26.49
N GLY A 207 10.49 -34.10 27.64
CA GLY A 207 10.70 -35.54 27.77
C GLY A 207 9.53 -36.34 27.18
N ALA A 208 9.95 -37.53 26.75
CA ALA A 208 9.10 -38.63 26.34
C ALA A 208 8.04 -38.98 27.38
#